data_2b8f227f449641aa0c688d9399300249
#
_entry.id   2b8f227f449641aa0c688d9399300249
#
_cell.length_a   1.000
_cell.length_b   1.000
_cell.length_c   1.000
_cell.angle_alpha   90.00
_cell.angle_beta   90.00
_cell.angle_gamma   90.00
#
_symmetry.space_group_name_H-M   'P 1'
#
loop_
_entity.id
_entity.type
_entity.pdbx_description
1 polymer ?
#
loop_
_entity_poly.entity_id
_entity_poly.type
_entity_poly.pdbx_seq_one_letter_code
_entity_poly.pdbx_strand_id
1 'polypeptide(L)'
;MAGEKNLPSFYSGFIKLFSGLAVVQILNLLFSLILPRYYSPADYAFFGIFTSIVFILLEIITLKLEMTVYFPKEDEQALEIVHSIFFICFCFAVIILVIILIISYFIDPLYLLLPLSLIVYGIVVPLNAWFNRKKDYRKLNTSRIVQAIAIPLLSLLFIIGFHWHFGLVLGFILGQLAGLLYLFFSFKNFNFKLIRLSITKKYLVKYKHFPKYGVISSLIGSISKNSIVIFVKYFFGDVNAGYYTLSTRILNASASVYQSSQAQVFLQQASHLDNPSLRIYIKKIVWFGFLLGVIPVILLLIFGQQIFGFMFGPQWIMAGKMAQCLVLWFFSIAIITPVGLLLDIKQKLRFEVGWNTLLLILRISSIFIFALLNDLYLMLVTLSAIGILMNALLLYYILKLTNDHAD
;
A
#
# COMPACT_ATOMS: atom_id res chain seq x y z
N MET A 1 34.43 17.54 18.91
CA MET A 1 34.86 16.77 17.72
C MET A 1 34.41 15.30 17.80
N ALA A 2 33.12 15.03 17.71
CA ALA A 2 32.55 13.66 17.79
C ALA A 2 31.40 13.42 16.79
N GLY A 3 31.30 14.19 15.69
CA GLY A 3 30.15 14.17 14.78
C GLY A 3 30.37 13.63 13.36
N GLU A 4 31.58 13.34 12.92
CA GLU A 4 31.88 13.15 11.49
C GLU A 4 32.09 11.69 11.02
N LYS A 5 32.15 10.70 11.91
CA LYS A 5 32.50 9.32 11.50
C LYS A 5 31.34 8.43 11.00
N ASN A 6 30.10 8.86 11.07
CA ASN A 6 28.92 7.99 10.72
C ASN A 6 28.21 8.36 9.41
N LEU A 7 28.57 9.44 8.74
CA LEU A 7 27.94 9.88 7.48
C LEU A 7 28.12 8.91 6.29
N PRO A 8 29.32 8.33 6.05
CA PRO A 8 29.50 7.41 4.92
C PRO A 8 28.71 6.11 5.01
N SER A 9 28.49 5.58 6.21
CA SER A 9 27.73 4.34 6.41
C SER A 9 26.22 4.52 6.25
N PHE A 10 25.71 5.70 6.62
CA PHE A 10 24.30 6.05 6.42
C PHE A 10 23.95 6.20 4.93
N TYR A 11 24.77 6.94 4.16
CA TYR A 11 24.58 7.10 2.72
C TYR A 11 24.68 5.76 1.96
N SER A 12 25.60 4.89 2.32
CA SER A 12 25.73 3.59 1.67
C SER A 12 24.54 2.66 1.94
N GLY A 13 24.00 2.67 3.14
CA GLY A 13 22.79 1.93 3.49
C GLY A 13 21.55 2.45 2.75
N PHE A 14 21.46 3.78 2.65
CA PHE A 14 20.39 4.47 1.94
C PHE A 14 20.39 4.14 0.44
N ILE A 15 21.53 4.24 -0.24
CA ILE A 15 21.68 3.90 -1.67
C ILE A 15 21.32 2.42 -1.91
N LYS A 16 21.72 1.51 -1.03
CA LYS A 16 21.40 0.09 -1.13
C LYS A 16 19.89 -0.17 -1.01
N LEU A 17 19.22 0.49 -0.08
CA LEU A 17 17.75 0.37 0.06
C LEU A 17 17.04 0.91 -1.17
N PHE A 18 17.47 2.06 -1.66
CA PHE A 18 16.88 2.75 -2.81
C PHE A 18 17.02 1.95 -4.11
N SER A 19 18.23 1.44 -4.40
CA SER A 19 18.47 0.63 -5.60
C SER A 19 17.61 -0.64 -5.63
N GLY A 20 17.42 -1.29 -4.47
CA GLY A 20 16.55 -2.46 -4.36
C GLY A 20 15.07 -2.14 -4.62
N LEU A 21 14.57 -1.01 -4.10
CA LEU A 21 13.19 -0.56 -4.35
C LEU A 21 12.97 -0.20 -5.83
N ALA A 22 13.93 0.45 -6.48
CA ALA A 22 13.85 0.78 -7.90
C ALA A 22 13.77 -0.48 -8.77
N VAL A 23 14.58 -1.50 -8.49
CA VAL A 23 14.51 -2.79 -9.18
C VAL A 23 13.15 -3.46 -9.01
N VAL A 24 12.61 -3.48 -7.80
CA VAL A 24 11.27 -4.01 -7.51
C VAL A 24 10.20 -3.29 -8.32
N GLN A 25 10.25 -1.96 -8.42
CA GLN A 25 9.28 -1.18 -9.17
C GLN A 25 9.36 -1.43 -10.68
N ILE A 26 10.58 -1.54 -11.23
CA ILE A 26 10.78 -1.89 -12.64
C ILE A 26 10.21 -3.28 -12.94
N LEU A 27 10.50 -4.27 -12.09
CA LEU A 27 9.95 -5.62 -12.23
C LEU A 27 8.41 -5.61 -12.17
N ASN A 28 7.83 -4.91 -11.19
CA ASN A 28 6.38 -4.80 -11.08
C ASN A 28 5.75 -4.15 -12.31
N LEU A 29 6.37 -3.12 -12.89
CA LEU A 29 5.89 -2.50 -14.12
C LEU A 29 5.97 -3.47 -15.29
N LEU A 30 7.10 -4.13 -15.52
CA LEU A 30 7.28 -5.09 -16.60
C LEU A 30 6.26 -6.22 -16.54
N PHE A 31 6.07 -6.82 -15.38
CA PHE A 31 5.09 -7.90 -15.23
C PHE A 31 3.64 -7.41 -15.28
N SER A 32 3.38 -6.15 -14.90
CA SER A 32 2.04 -5.58 -15.05
C SER A 32 1.62 -5.41 -16.51
N LEU A 33 2.56 -5.40 -17.47
CA LEU A 33 2.28 -5.39 -18.90
C LEU A 33 1.95 -6.78 -19.45
N ILE A 34 2.50 -7.84 -18.84
CA ILE A 34 2.39 -9.20 -19.35
C ILE A 34 1.11 -9.89 -18.86
N LEU A 35 0.85 -9.82 -17.54
CA LEU A 35 -0.24 -10.56 -16.89
C LEU A 35 -1.64 -10.29 -17.50
N PRO A 36 -2.03 -9.03 -17.82
CA PRO A 36 -3.37 -8.77 -18.36
C PRO A 36 -3.66 -9.40 -19.72
N ARG A 37 -2.64 -9.83 -20.44
CA ARG A 37 -2.80 -10.53 -21.73
C ARG A 37 -3.31 -11.95 -21.57
N TYR A 38 -3.11 -12.55 -20.40
CA TYR A 38 -3.47 -13.95 -20.12
C TYR A 38 -4.71 -14.08 -19.24
N TYR A 39 -5.10 -13.04 -18.53
CA TYR A 39 -6.22 -13.03 -17.61
C TYR A 39 -7.37 -12.15 -18.10
N SER A 40 -8.59 -12.56 -17.79
CA SER A 40 -9.80 -11.83 -18.14
C SER A 40 -10.10 -10.67 -17.15
N PRO A 41 -10.97 -9.72 -17.52
CA PRO A 41 -11.47 -8.71 -16.58
C PRO A 41 -12.13 -9.32 -15.32
N ALA A 42 -12.84 -10.46 -15.44
CA ALA A 42 -13.44 -11.14 -14.31
C ALA A 42 -12.41 -11.69 -13.33
N ASP A 43 -11.29 -12.24 -13.83
CA ASP A 43 -10.18 -12.70 -12.98
C ASP A 43 -9.54 -11.53 -12.22
N TYR A 44 -9.37 -10.39 -12.87
CA TYR A 44 -8.88 -9.15 -12.24
C TYR A 44 -9.87 -8.58 -11.23
N ALA A 45 -11.19 -8.73 -11.44
CA ALA A 45 -12.20 -8.33 -10.47
C ALA A 45 -12.07 -9.13 -9.17
N PHE A 46 -12.04 -10.45 -9.29
CA PHE A 46 -11.84 -11.32 -8.13
C PHE A 46 -10.54 -11.01 -7.39
N PHE A 47 -9.43 -10.90 -8.13
CA PHE A 47 -8.13 -10.54 -7.58
C PHE A 47 -8.13 -9.19 -6.88
N GLY A 48 -8.77 -8.16 -7.49
CA GLY A 48 -8.88 -6.82 -6.92
C GLY A 48 -9.66 -6.81 -5.61
N ILE A 49 -10.76 -7.54 -5.54
CA ILE A 49 -11.59 -7.65 -4.32
C ILE A 49 -10.85 -8.42 -3.24
N PHE A 50 -10.27 -9.58 -3.58
CA PHE A 50 -9.50 -10.40 -2.65
C PHE A 50 -8.37 -9.58 -2.01
N THR A 51 -7.56 -8.91 -2.83
CA THR A 51 -6.45 -8.08 -2.33
C THR A 51 -6.94 -6.88 -1.54
N SER A 52 -8.08 -6.28 -1.90
CA SER A 52 -8.68 -5.18 -1.14
C SER A 52 -9.10 -5.61 0.25
N ILE A 53 -9.74 -6.78 0.39
CA ILE A 53 -10.11 -7.35 1.70
C ILE A 53 -8.84 -7.63 2.52
N VAL A 54 -7.82 -8.26 1.90
CA VAL A 54 -6.54 -8.51 2.57
C VAL A 54 -5.93 -7.21 3.09
N PHE A 55 -5.83 -6.15 2.27
CA PHE A 55 -5.22 -4.89 2.68
C PHE A 55 -6.01 -4.14 3.75
N ILE A 56 -7.36 -4.23 3.75
CA ILE A 56 -8.18 -3.68 4.83
C ILE A 56 -7.92 -4.43 6.14
N LEU A 57 -7.89 -5.76 6.10
CA LEU A 57 -7.68 -6.59 7.29
C LEU A 57 -6.25 -6.49 7.84
N LEU A 58 -5.26 -6.25 6.97
CA LEU A 58 -3.86 -6.05 7.37
C LEU A 58 -3.67 -4.85 8.31
N GLU A 59 -4.51 -3.82 8.21
CA GLU A 59 -4.43 -2.67 9.09
C GLU A 59 -4.79 -3.01 10.56
N ILE A 60 -5.51 -4.11 10.77
CA ILE A 60 -5.94 -4.57 12.08
C ILE A 60 -5.03 -5.67 12.62
N ILE A 61 -4.53 -6.56 11.75
CA ILE A 61 -3.94 -7.84 12.15
C ILE A 61 -2.71 -7.70 13.05
N THR A 62 -1.92 -6.64 12.89
CA THR A 62 -0.73 -6.38 13.71
C THR A 62 -1.00 -5.47 14.91
N LEU A 63 -2.22 -4.91 15.00
CA LEU A 63 -2.61 -3.86 15.95
C LEU A 63 -1.64 -2.67 15.95
N LYS A 64 -0.96 -2.42 14.83
CA LYS A 64 0.08 -1.38 14.65
C LYS A 64 1.26 -1.50 15.63
N LEU A 65 1.46 -2.66 16.25
CA LEU A 65 2.59 -2.89 17.15
C LEU A 65 3.93 -2.94 16.41
N GLU A 66 3.96 -3.17 15.11
CA GLU A 66 5.19 -3.14 14.31
C GLU A 66 5.93 -1.80 14.40
N MET A 67 5.20 -0.70 14.61
CA MET A 67 5.80 0.62 14.82
C MET A 67 6.57 0.71 16.15
N THR A 68 6.21 -0.13 17.12
CA THR A 68 6.83 -0.11 18.45
C THR A 68 8.11 -0.95 18.53
N VAL A 69 8.44 -1.73 17.49
CA VAL A 69 9.67 -2.52 17.41
C VAL A 69 10.93 -1.63 17.49
N TYR A 70 10.81 -0.37 17.13
CA TYR A 70 11.91 0.60 17.12
C TYR A 70 12.18 1.28 18.47
N PHE A 71 11.25 1.20 19.44
CA PHE A 71 11.32 1.97 20.69
C PHE A 71 12.24 1.39 21.76
N PRO A 72 12.26 0.05 21.99
CA PRO A 72 13.14 -0.51 23.01
C PRO A 72 14.61 -0.27 22.69
N LYS A 73 15.42 0.02 23.71
CA LYS A 73 16.88 0.11 23.55
C LYS A 73 17.51 -1.28 23.34
N GLU A 74 16.98 -2.28 24.05
CA GLU A 74 17.45 -3.67 24.02
C GLU A 74 16.78 -4.47 22.90
N ASP A 75 17.55 -5.31 22.24
CA ASP A 75 17.05 -6.16 21.17
C ASP A 75 16.13 -7.27 21.66
N GLU A 76 16.33 -7.76 22.90
CA GLU A 76 15.48 -8.77 23.49
C GLU A 76 14.03 -8.31 23.65
N GLN A 77 13.83 -7.07 24.11
CA GLN A 77 12.50 -6.48 24.21
C GLN A 77 11.86 -6.26 22.84
N ALA A 78 12.66 -5.88 21.82
CA ALA A 78 12.16 -5.74 20.46
C ALA A 78 11.77 -7.11 19.87
N LEU A 79 12.51 -8.19 20.19
CA LEU A 79 12.16 -9.56 19.81
C LEU A 79 10.87 -10.03 20.50
N GLU A 80 10.67 -9.72 21.78
CA GLU A 80 9.41 -10.01 22.47
C GLU A 80 8.22 -9.35 21.75
N ILE A 81 8.37 -8.12 21.26
CA ILE A 81 7.33 -7.42 20.48
C ILE A 81 7.07 -8.15 19.16
N VAL A 82 8.12 -8.50 18.40
CA VAL A 82 7.99 -9.25 17.13
C VAL A 82 7.22 -10.55 17.34
N HIS A 83 7.57 -11.34 18.36
CA HIS A 83 6.89 -12.60 18.67
C HIS A 83 5.44 -12.38 19.16
N SER A 84 5.19 -11.27 19.88
CA SER A 84 3.84 -10.87 20.26
C SER A 84 2.96 -10.59 19.04
N ILE A 85 3.52 -9.96 18.01
CA ILE A 85 2.79 -9.70 16.76
C ILE A 85 2.51 -11.03 16.03
N PHE A 86 3.44 -11.98 16.01
CA PHE A 86 3.17 -13.33 15.44
C PHE A 86 1.99 -14.00 16.13
N PHE A 87 1.91 -13.93 17.47
CA PHE A 87 0.79 -14.47 18.22
C PHE A 87 -0.52 -13.81 17.86
N ILE A 88 -0.55 -12.46 17.79
CA ILE A 88 -1.74 -11.69 17.41
C ILE A 88 -2.19 -12.05 16.00
N CYS A 89 -1.27 -12.10 15.04
CA CYS A 89 -1.57 -12.45 13.65
C CYS A 89 -2.17 -13.86 13.53
N PHE A 90 -1.64 -14.82 14.28
CA PHE A 90 -2.18 -16.17 14.32
C PHE A 90 -3.61 -16.19 14.88
N CYS A 91 -3.86 -15.52 16.01
CA CYS A 91 -5.20 -15.44 16.60
C CYS A 91 -6.21 -14.78 15.65
N PHE A 92 -5.82 -13.67 15.01
CA PHE A 92 -6.69 -13.01 14.01
C PHE A 92 -6.99 -13.90 12.81
N ALA A 93 -6.00 -14.59 12.28
CA ALA A 93 -6.19 -15.50 11.17
C ALA A 93 -7.14 -16.65 11.51
N VAL A 94 -7.06 -17.20 12.74
CA VAL A 94 -8.00 -18.21 13.22
C VAL A 94 -9.42 -17.64 13.34
N ILE A 95 -9.58 -16.43 13.86
CA ILE A 95 -10.89 -15.75 13.93
C ILE A 95 -11.48 -15.57 12.53
N ILE A 96 -10.68 -15.06 11.58
CA ILE A 96 -11.14 -14.89 10.19
C ILE A 96 -11.47 -16.24 9.55
N LEU A 97 -10.67 -17.29 9.80
CA LEU A 97 -10.98 -18.63 9.30
C LEU A 97 -12.34 -19.11 9.81
N VAL A 98 -12.62 -18.96 11.10
CA VAL A 98 -13.91 -19.35 11.70
C VAL A 98 -15.07 -18.57 11.08
N ILE A 99 -14.90 -17.24 10.93
CA ILE A 99 -15.92 -16.40 10.28
C ILE A 99 -16.18 -16.88 8.85
N ILE A 100 -15.14 -17.11 8.05
CA ILE A 100 -15.28 -17.56 6.67
C ILE A 100 -15.91 -18.93 6.59
N LEU A 101 -15.59 -19.87 7.47
CA LEU A 101 -16.23 -21.18 7.53
C LEU A 101 -17.72 -21.08 7.83
N ILE A 102 -18.13 -20.17 8.72
CA ILE A 102 -19.56 -19.95 9.02
C ILE A 102 -20.32 -19.42 7.80
N ILE A 103 -19.70 -18.50 7.03
CA ILE A 103 -20.34 -17.88 5.87
C ILE A 103 -19.98 -18.58 4.54
N SER A 104 -19.21 -19.68 4.58
CA SER A 104 -18.68 -20.36 3.39
C SER A 104 -19.74 -20.81 2.39
N TYR A 105 -20.97 -21.06 2.87
CA TYR A 105 -22.10 -21.40 2.01
C TYR A 105 -22.53 -20.25 1.09
N PHE A 106 -22.29 -18.99 1.48
CA PHE A 106 -22.72 -17.78 0.78
C PHE A 106 -21.62 -17.09 -0.02
N ILE A 107 -20.37 -17.54 0.09
CA ILE A 107 -19.21 -16.90 -0.54
C ILE A 107 -18.45 -17.89 -1.41
N ASP A 108 -17.67 -17.36 -2.36
CA ASP A 108 -16.79 -18.18 -3.19
C ASP A 108 -15.77 -18.92 -2.32
N PRO A 109 -15.56 -20.25 -2.53
CA PRO A 109 -14.61 -21.04 -1.76
C PRO A 109 -13.17 -20.52 -1.76
N LEU A 110 -12.78 -19.74 -2.77
CA LEU A 110 -11.45 -19.13 -2.85
C LEU A 110 -11.19 -18.12 -1.72
N TYR A 111 -12.23 -17.58 -1.07
CA TYR A 111 -12.05 -16.74 0.11
C TYR A 111 -11.52 -17.50 1.34
N LEU A 112 -11.54 -18.85 1.34
CA LEU A 112 -10.85 -19.68 2.32
C LEU A 112 -9.32 -19.46 2.32
N LEU A 113 -8.78 -18.85 1.26
CA LEU A 113 -7.37 -18.47 1.18
C LEU A 113 -7.05 -17.16 1.92
N LEU A 114 -8.05 -16.39 2.36
CA LEU A 114 -7.83 -15.13 3.10
C LEU A 114 -7.02 -15.32 4.39
N PRO A 115 -7.35 -16.28 5.29
CA PRO A 115 -6.58 -16.49 6.51
C PRO A 115 -5.11 -16.81 6.23
N LEU A 116 -4.84 -17.61 5.20
CA LEU A 116 -3.47 -17.92 4.78
C LEU A 116 -2.73 -16.65 4.32
N SER A 117 -3.38 -15.81 3.50
CA SER A 117 -2.82 -14.53 3.07
C SER A 117 -2.51 -13.62 4.25
N LEU A 118 -3.42 -13.56 5.23
CA LEU A 118 -3.26 -12.75 6.43
C LEU A 118 -2.11 -13.22 7.31
N ILE A 119 -1.91 -14.54 7.47
CA ILE A 119 -0.76 -15.10 8.19
C ILE A 119 0.54 -14.71 7.47
N VAL A 120 0.60 -14.94 6.16
CA VAL A 120 1.81 -14.67 5.37
C VAL A 120 2.20 -13.19 5.48
N TYR A 121 1.26 -12.28 5.23
CA TYR A 121 1.51 -10.84 5.33
C TYR A 121 1.75 -10.40 6.78
N GLY A 122 0.94 -10.90 7.71
CA GLY A 122 1.04 -10.57 9.13
C GLY A 122 2.40 -10.90 9.74
N ILE A 123 3.08 -11.97 9.25
CA ILE A 123 4.44 -12.33 9.69
C ILE A 123 5.50 -11.49 8.96
N VAL A 124 5.28 -11.16 7.68
CA VAL A 124 6.23 -10.32 6.91
C VAL A 124 6.38 -8.93 7.52
N VAL A 125 5.29 -8.32 8.01
CA VAL A 125 5.30 -6.96 8.57
C VAL A 125 6.29 -6.82 9.76
N PRO A 126 6.19 -7.60 10.84
CA PRO A 126 7.12 -7.47 11.97
C PRO A 126 8.55 -7.92 11.63
N LEU A 127 8.74 -8.86 10.69
CA LEU A 127 10.08 -9.20 10.20
C LEU A 127 10.71 -8.04 9.43
N ASN A 128 9.93 -7.33 8.61
CA ASN A 128 10.41 -6.10 7.95
C ASN A 128 10.81 -5.04 8.99
N ALA A 129 10.02 -4.84 10.04
CA ALA A 129 10.35 -3.91 11.12
C ALA A 129 11.64 -4.33 11.86
N TRP A 130 11.83 -5.62 12.14
CA TRP A 130 13.04 -6.15 12.75
C TRP A 130 14.28 -5.93 11.91
N PHE A 131 14.27 -6.36 10.63
CA PHE A 131 15.44 -6.18 9.75
C PHE A 131 15.73 -4.72 9.47
N ASN A 132 14.71 -3.84 9.42
CA ASN A 132 14.89 -2.40 9.30
C ASN A 132 15.53 -1.82 10.57
N ARG A 133 15.09 -2.23 11.78
CA ARG A 133 15.75 -1.89 13.05
C ARG A 133 17.24 -2.29 13.03
N LYS A 134 17.54 -3.48 12.51
CA LYS A 134 18.92 -3.99 12.37
C LYS A 134 19.71 -3.36 11.22
N LYS A 135 19.08 -2.47 10.42
CA LYS A 135 19.65 -1.87 9.20
C LYS A 135 20.15 -2.91 8.18
N ASP A 136 19.55 -4.11 8.21
CA ASP A 136 19.88 -5.19 7.25
C ASP A 136 19.03 -5.04 5.97
N TYR A 137 19.28 -3.96 5.26
CA TYR A 137 18.56 -3.59 4.04
C TYR A 137 18.74 -4.60 2.91
N ARG A 138 19.85 -5.36 2.92
CA ARG A 138 20.07 -6.42 1.92
C ARG A 138 19.00 -7.50 2.00
N LYS A 139 18.71 -8.00 3.21
CA LYS A 139 17.66 -9.01 3.39
C LYS A 139 16.27 -8.50 3.02
N LEU A 140 15.95 -7.26 3.39
CA LEU A 140 14.69 -6.62 3.01
C LEU A 140 14.52 -6.53 1.49
N ASN A 141 15.55 -6.04 0.80
CA ASN A 141 15.50 -5.90 -0.66
C ASN A 141 15.44 -7.24 -1.37
N THR A 142 16.24 -8.23 -0.93
CA THR A 142 16.19 -9.57 -1.53
C THR A 142 14.81 -10.20 -1.37
N SER A 143 14.17 -10.12 -0.20
CA SER A 143 12.80 -10.60 -0.01
C SER A 143 11.81 -9.92 -0.97
N ARG A 144 11.90 -8.60 -1.11
CA ARG A 144 11.03 -7.83 -2.03
C ARG A 144 11.26 -8.18 -3.49
N ILE A 145 12.51 -8.40 -3.90
CA ILE A 145 12.86 -8.84 -5.26
C ILE A 145 12.31 -10.26 -5.51
N VAL A 146 12.48 -11.17 -4.53
CA VAL A 146 11.89 -12.52 -4.61
C VAL A 146 10.37 -12.45 -4.81
N GLN A 147 9.68 -11.60 -4.04
CA GLN A 147 8.23 -11.39 -4.19
C GLN A 147 7.88 -10.81 -5.57
N ALA A 148 8.61 -9.78 -6.02
CA ALA A 148 8.35 -9.10 -7.30
C ALA A 148 8.54 -10.03 -8.51
N ILE A 149 9.37 -11.06 -8.39
CA ILE A 149 9.59 -12.08 -9.42
C ILE A 149 8.62 -13.25 -9.25
N ALA A 150 8.48 -13.77 -8.02
CA ALA A 150 7.71 -14.98 -7.77
C ALA A 150 6.20 -14.80 -8.01
N ILE A 151 5.63 -13.66 -7.61
CA ILE A 151 4.20 -13.36 -7.80
C ILE A 151 3.80 -13.52 -9.28
N PRO A 152 4.39 -12.75 -10.22
CA PRO A 152 3.97 -12.82 -11.61
C PRO A 152 4.37 -14.14 -12.30
N LEU A 153 5.53 -14.71 -11.97
CA LEU A 153 5.93 -16.00 -12.54
C LEU A 153 4.98 -17.12 -12.14
N LEU A 154 4.59 -17.20 -10.87
CA LEU A 154 3.62 -18.19 -10.41
C LEU A 154 2.23 -17.92 -11.00
N SER A 155 1.82 -16.64 -11.10
CA SER A 155 0.56 -16.31 -11.77
C SER A 155 0.56 -16.76 -13.22
N LEU A 156 1.65 -16.56 -13.98
CA LEU A 156 1.79 -17.05 -15.35
C LEU A 156 1.81 -18.57 -15.41
N LEU A 157 2.53 -19.23 -14.50
CA LEU A 157 2.55 -20.70 -14.43
C LEU A 157 1.13 -21.27 -14.24
N PHE A 158 0.33 -20.69 -13.36
CA PHE A 158 -1.01 -21.17 -13.10
C PHE A 158 -1.96 -20.98 -14.29
N ILE A 159 -1.87 -19.86 -15.02
CA ILE A 159 -2.75 -19.67 -16.17
C ILE A 159 -2.26 -20.43 -17.42
N ILE A 160 -0.97 -20.43 -17.72
CA ILE A 160 -0.43 -21.06 -18.92
C ILE A 160 -0.31 -22.57 -18.73
N GLY A 161 0.14 -23.04 -17.55
CA GLY A 161 0.38 -24.45 -17.29
C GLY A 161 -0.85 -25.24 -16.89
N PHE A 162 -1.75 -24.61 -16.12
CA PHE A 162 -2.91 -25.28 -15.51
C PHE A 162 -4.25 -24.69 -15.95
N HIS A 163 -4.28 -23.61 -16.71
CA HIS A 163 -5.50 -22.87 -17.11
C HIS A 163 -6.37 -22.41 -15.92
N TRP A 164 -5.75 -22.10 -14.79
CA TRP A 164 -6.44 -21.70 -13.57
C TRP A 164 -6.70 -20.18 -13.54
N HIS A 165 -7.94 -19.78 -13.68
CA HIS A 165 -8.37 -18.37 -13.65
C HIS A 165 -8.08 -17.67 -12.32
N PHE A 166 -8.07 -18.38 -11.20
CA PHE A 166 -7.67 -17.86 -9.88
C PHE A 166 -6.15 -17.82 -9.65
N GLY A 167 -5.36 -18.06 -10.67
CA GLY A 167 -3.88 -18.06 -10.63
C GLY A 167 -3.29 -16.72 -10.17
N LEU A 168 -3.98 -15.58 -10.38
CA LEU A 168 -3.56 -14.28 -9.84
C LEU A 168 -3.51 -14.28 -8.31
N VAL A 169 -4.53 -14.85 -7.66
CA VAL A 169 -4.61 -14.94 -6.19
C VAL A 169 -3.59 -15.92 -5.66
N LEU A 170 -3.48 -17.10 -6.26
CA LEU A 170 -2.48 -18.10 -5.85
C LEU A 170 -1.05 -17.58 -6.04
N GLY A 171 -0.75 -16.97 -7.18
CA GLY A 171 0.54 -16.37 -7.45
C GLY A 171 0.89 -15.27 -6.43
N PHE A 172 -0.09 -14.45 -6.07
CA PHE A 172 0.06 -13.43 -5.04
C PHE A 172 0.38 -14.03 -3.67
N ILE A 173 -0.34 -15.06 -3.23
CA ILE A 173 -0.12 -15.69 -1.93
C ILE A 173 1.21 -16.43 -1.88
N LEU A 174 1.48 -17.27 -2.88
CA LEU A 174 2.69 -18.08 -2.91
C LEU A 174 3.95 -17.25 -3.17
N GLY A 175 3.84 -16.19 -3.97
CA GLY A 175 4.93 -15.25 -4.17
C GLY A 175 5.26 -14.46 -2.89
N GLN A 176 4.25 -14.07 -2.11
CA GLN A 176 4.45 -13.49 -0.79
C GLN A 176 5.04 -14.51 0.19
N LEU A 177 4.59 -15.76 0.13
CA LEU A 177 5.15 -16.84 0.92
C LEU A 177 6.63 -17.08 0.60
N ALA A 178 7.03 -17.03 -0.66
CA ALA A 178 8.44 -17.14 -1.06
C ALA A 178 9.30 -16.04 -0.42
N GLY A 179 8.83 -14.79 -0.44
CA GLY A 179 9.51 -13.69 0.25
C GLY A 179 9.52 -13.82 1.76
N LEU A 180 8.42 -14.33 2.35
CA LEU A 180 8.35 -14.64 3.78
C LEU A 180 9.35 -15.72 4.16
N LEU A 181 9.41 -16.82 3.42
CA LEU A 181 10.35 -17.92 3.70
C LEU A 181 11.79 -17.43 3.69
N TYR A 182 12.16 -16.59 2.72
CA TYR A 182 13.49 -16.00 2.69
C TYR A 182 13.78 -15.16 3.96
N LEU A 183 12.85 -14.30 4.40
CA LEU A 183 13.01 -13.51 5.64
C LEU A 183 13.04 -14.41 6.86
N PHE A 184 12.17 -15.39 6.94
CA PHE A 184 12.03 -16.29 8.08
C PHE A 184 13.31 -17.13 8.28
N PHE A 185 13.87 -17.74 7.23
CA PHE A 185 15.14 -18.44 7.29
C PHE A 185 16.33 -17.52 7.59
N SER A 186 16.20 -16.23 7.27
CA SER A 186 17.20 -15.22 7.63
C SER A 186 17.06 -14.74 9.09
N PHE A 187 15.93 -15.02 9.74
CA PHE A 187 15.60 -14.61 11.11
C PHE A 187 16.05 -15.66 12.11
N LYS A 188 17.32 -15.56 12.52
CA LYS A 188 17.96 -16.55 13.43
C LYS A 188 17.46 -16.49 14.90
N ASN A 189 16.69 -15.47 15.24
CA ASN A 189 16.26 -15.18 16.61
C ASN A 189 14.85 -15.68 16.93
N PHE A 190 14.34 -16.64 16.15
CA PHE A 190 13.02 -17.21 16.40
C PHE A 190 13.02 -18.07 17.67
N ASN A 191 12.05 -17.78 18.56
CA ASN A 191 11.93 -18.51 19.83
C ASN A 191 10.45 -18.70 20.19
N PHE A 192 9.97 -19.93 20.12
CA PHE A 192 8.60 -20.29 20.51
C PHE A 192 8.22 -19.90 21.93
N LYS A 193 9.19 -19.85 22.86
CA LYS A 193 8.93 -19.48 24.26
C LYS A 193 8.48 -18.03 24.42
N LEU A 194 8.74 -17.18 23.42
CA LEU A 194 8.32 -15.78 23.42
C LEU A 194 6.89 -15.60 22.87
N ILE A 195 6.31 -16.61 22.21
CA ILE A 195 4.94 -16.58 21.67
C ILE A 195 3.98 -16.96 22.82
N ARG A 196 3.68 -15.98 23.69
CA ARG A 196 2.83 -16.19 24.86
C ARG A 196 1.87 -15.03 25.08
N LEU A 197 0.65 -15.34 25.50
CA LEU A 197 -0.37 -14.33 25.80
C LEU A 197 0.09 -13.33 26.88
N SER A 198 0.85 -13.77 27.88
CA SER A 198 1.35 -12.92 28.97
C SER A 198 2.30 -11.83 28.44
N ILE A 199 3.23 -12.19 27.54
CA ILE A 199 4.16 -11.26 26.92
C ILE A 199 3.39 -10.30 25.99
N THR A 200 2.48 -10.83 25.17
CA THR A 200 1.64 -10.06 24.28
C THR A 200 0.81 -9.03 25.04
N LYS A 201 0.15 -9.43 26.14
CA LYS A 201 -0.63 -8.52 27.00
C LYS A 201 0.22 -7.41 27.60
N LYS A 202 1.45 -7.72 28.05
CA LYS A 202 2.43 -6.72 28.53
C LYS A 202 2.63 -5.60 27.52
N TYR A 203 2.87 -5.93 26.24
CA TYR A 203 3.14 -4.94 25.22
C TYR A 203 1.88 -4.23 24.69
N LEU A 204 0.74 -4.91 24.63
CA LEU A 204 -0.54 -4.28 24.31
C LEU A 204 -0.91 -3.20 25.35
N VAL A 205 -0.68 -3.46 26.63
CA VAL A 205 -0.93 -2.46 27.69
C VAL A 205 0.09 -1.34 27.63
N LYS A 206 1.39 -1.66 27.47
CA LYS A 206 2.47 -0.67 27.39
C LYS A 206 2.28 0.31 26.22
N TYR A 207 1.85 -0.18 25.06
CA TYR A 207 1.72 0.58 23.84
C TYR A 207 0.26 0.77 23.38
N LYS A 208 -0.69 0.81 24.32
CA LYS A 208 -2.15 0.88 24.08
C LYS A 208 -2.60 1.99 23.12
N HIS A 209 -1.80 3.04 22.91
CA HIS A 209 -2.11 4.11 21.99
C HIS A 209 -2.13 3.66 20.53
N PHE A 210 -1.27 2.69 20.14
CA PHE A 210 -1.20 2.18 18.78
C PHE A 210 -2.44 1.39 18.39
N PRO A 211 -2.89 0.37 19.15
CA PRO A 211 -4.17 -0.28 18.88
C PRO A 211 -5.36 0.68 18.90
N LYS A 212 -5.39 1.63 19.84
CA LYS A 212 -6.55 2.50 20.03
C LYS A 212 -6.71 3.58 18.95
N TYR A 213 -5.64 4.22 18.53
CA TYR A 213 -5.70 5.35 17.59
C TYR A 213 -5.07 5.04 16.24
N GLY A 214 -3.95 4.33 16.23
CA GLY A 214 -3.23 3.98 15.01
C GLY A 214 -4.02 3.05 14.11
N VAL A 215 -4.67 2.01 14.68
CA VAL A 215 -5.51 1.08 13.91
C VAL A 215 -6.72 1.80 13.33
N ILE A 216 -7.39 2.66 14.10
CA ILE A 216 -8.59 3.37 13.62
C ILE A 216 -8.23 4.28 12.44
N SER A 217 -7.15 5.08 12.57
CA SER A 217 -6.71 5.99 11.50
C SER A 217 -6.38 5.25 10.22
N SER A 218 -5.56 4.21 10.30
CA SER A 218 -5.14 3.46 9.12
C SER A 218 -6.26 2.62 8.52
N LEU A 219 -7.18 2.09 9.35
CA LEU A 219 -8.34 1.36 8.87
C LEU A 219 -9.29 2.27 8.06
N ILE A 220 -9.59 3.48 8.56
CA ILE A 220 -10.40 4.47 7.83
C ILE A 220 -9.75 4.78 6.47
N GLY A 221 -8.44 5.04 6.45
CA GLY A 221 -7.71 5.29 5.21
C GLY A 221 -7.72 4.10 4.25
N SER A 222 -7.53 2.89 4.77
CA SER A 222 -7.54 1.65 3.98
C SER A 222 -8.93 1.33 3.41
N ILE A 223 -9.98 1.44 4.21
CA ILE A 223 -11.37 1.29 3.75
C ILE A 223 -11.66 2.32 2.66
N SER A 224 -11.34 3.60 2.88
CA SER A 224 -11.57 4.67 1.91
C SER A 224 -10.93 4.39 0.55
N LYS A 225 -9.82 3.67 0.51
CA LYS A 225 -9.03 3.39 -0.69
C LYS A 225 -9.40 2.07 -1.35
N ASN A 226 -9.53 1.01 -0.55
CA ASN A 226 -9.67 -0.35 -1.04
C ASN A 226 -11.14 -0.80 -1.19
N SER A 227 -12.12 -0.12 -0.56
CA SER A 227 -13.52 -0.50 -0.72
C SER A 227 -14.12 -0.13 -2.08
N ILE A 228 -13.51 0.79 -2.83
CA ILE A 228 -14.08 1.28 -4.10
C ILE A 228 -14.29 0.14 -5.09
N VAL A 229 -13.34 -0.78 -5.24
CA VAL A 229 -13.48 -1.93 -6.15
C VAL A 229 -14.63 -2.86 -5.73
N ILE A 230 -14.88 -3.01 -4.42
CA ILE A 230 -15.98 -3.81 -3.88
C ILE A 230 -17.32 -3.17 -4.27
N PHE A 231 -17.44 -1.86 -4.12
CA PHE A 231 -18.64 -1.12 -4.54
C PHE A 231 -18.83 -1.12 -6.06
N VAL A 232 -17.74 -1.00 -6.84
CA VAL A 232 -17.81 -1.11 -8.31
C VAL A 232 -18.35 -2.49 -8.71
N LYS A 233 -17.88 -3.57 -8.07
CA LYS A 233 -18.45 -4.91 -8.31
C LYS A 233 -19.94 -4.96 -7.97
N TYR A 234 -20.29 -4.48 -6.78
CA TYR A 234 -21.65 -4.60 -6.26
C TYR A 234 -22.68 -3.85 -7.11
N PHE A 235 -22.37 -2.64 -7.55
CA PHE A 235 -23.30 -1.78 -8.29
C PHE A 235 -23.16 -1.90 -9.81
N PHE A 236 -22.00 -2.22 -10.34
CA PHE A 236 -21.72 -2.16 -11.78
C PHE A 236 -21.20 -3.48 -12.37
N GLY A 237 -21.04 -4.52 -11.54
CA GLY A 237 -20.70 -5.88 -11.97
C GLY A 237 -19.23 -6.20 -12.05
N ASP A 238 -18.93 -7.51 -12.22
CA ASP A 238 -17.56 -8.05 -12.15
C ASP A 238 -16.62 -7.48 -13.22
N VAL A 239 -17.08 -7.39 -14.46
CA VAL A 239 -16.25 -6.91 -15.57
C VAL A 239 -15.75 -5.48 -15.33
N ASN A 240 -16.63 -4.60 -14.84
CA ASN A 240 -16.26 -3.22 -14.50
C ASN A 240 -15.31 -3.15 -13.30
N ALA A 241 -15.49 -4.02 -12.30
CA ALA A 241 -14.53 -4.12 -11.19
C ALA A 241 -13.15 -4.58 -11.67
N GLY A 242 -13.09 -5.47 -12.66
CA GLY A 242 -11.85 -5.89 -13.30
C GLY A 242 -11.14 -4.76 -14.05
N TYR A 243 -11.90 -3.99 -14.85
CA TYR A 243 -11.37 -2.80 -15.53
C TYR A 243 -10.84 -1.77 -14.52
N TYR A 244 -11.59 -1.50 -13.46
CA TYR A 244 -11.16 -0.62 -12.37
C TYR A 244 -9.88 -1.12 -11.69
N THR A 245 -9.81 -2.42 -11.40
CA THR A 245 -8.64 -3.04 -10.75
C THR A 245 -7.38 -2.87 -11.61
N LEU A 246 -7.43 -3.18 -12.90
CA LEU A 246 -6.27 -3.00 -13.78
C LEU A 246 -5.90 -1.52 -13.90
N SER A 247 -6.87 -0.64 -14.14
CA SER A 247 -6.65 0.80 -14.28
C SER A 247 -5.91 1.37 -13.07
N THR A 248 -6.44 1.12 -11.85
CA THR A 248 -5.85 1.62 -10.61
C THR A 248 -4.50 0.99 -10.32
N ARG A 249 -4.29 -0.27 -10.69
CA ARG A 249 -3.03 -0.97 -10.51
C ARG A 249 -1.91 -0.36 -11.35
N ILE A 250 -2.19 -0.06 -12.62
CA ILE A 250 -1.23 0.60 -13.53
C ILE A 250 -0.93 2.02 -13.08
N LEU A 251 -1.97 2.80 -12.73
CA LEU A 251 -1.80 4.16 -12.22
C LEU A 251 -1.00 4.21 -10.92
N ASN A 252 -1.27 3.29 -9.97
CA ASN A 252 -0.50 3.17 -8.73
C ASN A 252 0.95 2.77 -8.98
N ALA A 253 1.20 1.80 -9.86
CA ALA A 253 2.56 1.35 -10.17
C ALA A 253 3.40 2.51 -10.72
N SER A 254 2.83 3.28 -11.64
CA SER A 254 3.49 4.47 -12.22
C SER A 254 3.75 5.56 -11.17
N ALA A 255 2.77 5.86 -10.31
CA ALA A 255 2.88 6.86 -9.25
C ALA A 255 3.91 6.47 -8.17
N SER A 256 4.00 5.18 -7.83
CA SER A 256 4.84 4.67 -6.73
C SER A 256 6.33 4.85 -6.98
N VAL A 257 6.77 4.89 -8.24
CA VAL A 257 8.17 5.15 -8.60
C VAL A 257 8.58 6.55 -8.13
N TYR A 258 7.77 7.55 -8.45
CA TYR A 258 8.00 8.93 -8.01
C TYR A 258 7.87 9.07 -6.50
N GLN A 259 6.78 8.53 -5.93
CA GLN A 259 6.49 8.63 -4.49
C GLN A 259 7.62 8.07 -3.64
N SER A 260 8.09 6.86 -3.93
CA SER A 260 9.14 6.20 -3.15
C SER A 260 10.49 6.94 -3.24
N SER A 261 10.79 7.50 -4.41
CA SER A 261 12.00 8.28 -4.64
C SER A 261 11.99 9.58 -3.82
N GLN A 262 10.90 10.34 -3.91
CA GLN A 262 10.79 11.63 -3.26
C GLN A 262 10.55 11.54 -1.75
N ALA A 263 9.80 10.54 -1.28
CA ALA A 263 9.50 10.36 0.13
C ALA A 263 10.77 10.22 0.98
N GLN A 264 11.75 9.44 0.52
CA GLN A 264 13.00 9.22 1.25
C GLN A 264 13.86 10.49 1.32
N VAL A 265 13.99 11.20 0.18
CA VAL A 265 14.76 12.45 0.12
C VAL A 265 14.07 13.53 0.96
N PHE A 266 12.72 13.58 0.92
CA PHE A 266 11.95 14.53 1.71
C PHE A 266 12.14 14.31 3.21
N LEU A 267 12.00 13.08 3.72
CA LEU A 267 12.18 12.77 5.14
C LEU A 267 13.57 13.17 5.65
N GLN A 268 14.62 12.92 4.84
CA GLN A 268 15.97 13.28 5.20
C GLN A 268 16.19 14.79 5.29
N GLN A 269 15.64 15.55 4.34
CA GLN A 269 15.87 17.00 4.30
C GLN A 269 14.91 17.76 5.23
N ALA A 270 13.65 17.36 5.31
CA ALA A 270 12.63 18.04 6.10
C ALA A 270 12.92 18.08 7.60
N SER A 271 13.71 17.12 8.12
CA SER A 271 14.11 17.10 9.54
C SER A 271 15.23 18.10 9.89
N HIS A 272 15.91 18.67 8.90
CA HIS A 272 17.06 19.57 9.10
C HIS A 272 16.80 20.99 8.61
N LEU A 273 15.73 21.23 7.84
CA LEU A 273 15.40 22.54 7.29
C LEU A 273 14.55 23.35 8.26
N ASP A 274 14.81 24.65 8.32
CA ASP A 274 13.90 25.63 8.93
C ASP A 274 12.61 25.80 8.11
N ASN A 275 11.55 26.35 8.71
CA ASN A 275 10.26 26.45 8.06
C ASN A 275 10.27 27.19 6.70
N PRO A 276 10.98 28.35 6.52
CA PRO A 276 11.08 29.02 5.22
C PRO A 276 11.75 28.18 4.14
N SER A 277 12.88 27.55 4.45
CA SER A 277 13.62 26.68 3.51
C SER A 277 12.83 25.41 3.19
N LEU A 278 12.14 24.84 4.17
CA LEU A 278 11.26 23.70 3.98
C LEU A 278 10.10 24.02 3.01
N ARG A 279 9.52 25.22 3.13
CA ARG A 279 8.46 25.66 2.21
C ARG A 279 8.96 25.76 0.76
N ILE A 280 10.14 26.32 0.55
CA ILE A 280 10.76 26.40 -0.78
C ILE A 280 11.00 25.00 -1.33
N TYR A 281 11.51 24.12 -0.47
CA TYR A 281 11.79 22.73 -0.83
C TYR A 281 10.50 21.94 -1.20
N ILE A 282 9.41 22.10 -0.43
CA ILE A 282 8.10 21.51 -0.77
C ILE A 282 7.63 21.98 -2.15
N LYS A 283 7.67 23.29 -2.42
CA LYS A 283 7.28 23.83 -3.74
C LYS A 283 8.13 23.25 -4.86
N LYS A 284 9.44 23.07 -4.64
CA LYS A 284 10.36 22.47 -5.62
C LYS A 284 10.01 21.02 -5.93
N ILE A 285 9.71 20.21 -4.92
CA ILE A 285 9.26 18.81 -5.11
C ILE A 285 7.94 18.75 -5.89
N VAL A 286 6.96 19.57 -5.48
CA VAL A 286 5.66 19.62 -6.13
C VAL A 286 5.79 20.03 -7.61
N TRP A 287 6.59 21.05 -7.88
CA TRP A 287 6.82 21.54 -9.24
C TRP A 287 7.58 20.51 -10.10
N PHE A 288 8.59 19.87 -9.54
CA PHE A 288 9.34 18.82 -10.23
C PHE A 288 8.45 17.61 -10.56
N GLY A 289 7.61 17.19 -9.61
CA GLY A 289 6.63 16.11 -9.84
C GLY A 289 5.60 16.48 -10.91
N PHE A 290 5.15 17.74 -10.92
CA PHE A 290 4.24 18.25 -11.94
C PHE A 290 4.88 18.21 -13.33
N LEU A 291 6.08 18.73 -13.50
CA LEU A 291 6.79 18.74 -14.78
C LEU A 291 7.08 17.33 -15.31
N LEU A 292 7.48 16.41 -14.41
CA LEU A 292 7.78 15.02 -14.79
C LEU A 292 6.53 14.26 -15.23
N GLY A 293 5.40 14.50 -14.57
CA GLY A 293 4.19 13.71 -14.77
C GLY A 293 3.21 14.30 -15.79
N VAL A 294 3.30 15.59 -16.13
CA VAL A 294 2.30 16.25 -16.99
C VAL A 294 2.20 15.62 -18.38
N ILE A 295 3.34 15.27 -19.00
CA ILE A 295 3.35 14.64 -20.34
C ILE A 295 2.71 13.25 -20.33
N PRO A 296 3.12 12.30 -19.46
CA PRO A 296 2.44 11.01 -19.35
C PRO A 296 0.94 11.12 -19.05
N VAL A 297 0.54 12.09 -18.21
CA VAL A 297 -0.86 12.32 -17.86
C VAL A 297 -1.65 12.80 -19.09
N ILE A 298 -1.14 13.76 -19.86
CA ILE A 298 -1.79 14.24 -21.08
C ILE A 298 -1.92 13.11 -22.11
N LEU A 299 -0.85 12.34 -22.31
CA LEU A 299 -0.89 11.18 -23.21
C LEU A 299 -1.95 10.15 -22.79
N LEU A 300 -2.06 9.88 -21.49
CA LEU A 300 -3.05 8.93 -21.00
C LEU A 300 -4.47 9.51 -21.08
N LEU A 301 -4.68 10.81 -20.84
CA LEU A 301 -5.97 11.47 -20.99
C LEU A 301 -6.49 11.39 -22.43
N ILE A 302 -5.62 11.58 -23.42
CA ILE A 302 -6.00 11.58 -24.82
C ILE A 302 -6.10 10.15 -25.38
N PHE A 303 -5.08 9.34 -25.13
CA PHE A 303 -4.89 8.03 -25.76
C PHE A 303 -5.07 6.84 -24.80
N GLY A 304 -5.66 7.02 -23.62
CA GLY A 304 -5.75 5.96 -22.59
C GLY A 304 -6.37 4.67 -23.10
N GLN A 305 -7.45 4.75 -23.89
CA GLN A 305 -8.09 3.58 -24.46
C GLN A 305 -7.18 2.85 -25.46
N GLN A 306 -6.51 3.59 -26.36
CA GLN A 306 -5.59 3.06 -27.35
C GLN A 306 -4.36 2.45 -26.69
N ILE A 307 -3.80 3.14 -25.68
CA ILE A 307 -2.64 2.64 -24.91
C ILE A 307 -3.00 1.32 -24.23
N PHE A 308 -4.13 1.24 -23.54
CA PHE A 308 -4.53 0.01 -22.85
C PHE A 308 -4.87 -1.12 -23.82
N GLY A 309 -5.55 -0.80 -24.92
CA GLY A 309 -5.85 -1.78 -25.98
C GLY A 309 -4.58 -2.35 -26.63
N PHE A 310 -3.59 -1.50 -26.91
CA PHE A 310 -2.31 -1.91 -27.48
C PHE A 310 -1.43 -2.71 -26.49
N MET A 311 -1.32 -2.22 -25.26
CA MET A 311 -0.42 -2.83 -24.26
C MET A 311 -0.97 -4.14 -23.72
N PHE A 312 -2.28 -4.20 -23.42
CA PHE A 312 -2.89 -5.31 -22.68
C PHE A 312 -3.83 -6.17 -23.53
N GLY A 313 -4.26 -5.67 -24.68
CA GLY A 313 -5.21 -6.32 -25.59
C GLY A 313 -6.56 -5.61 -25.68
N PRO A 314 -7.35 -5.92 -26.73
CA PRO A 314 -8.61 -5.23 -27.02
C PRO A 314 -9.64 -5.31 -25.86
N GLN A 315 -9.61 -6.38 -25.08
CA GLN A 315 -10.47 -6.57 -23.93
C GLN A 315 -10.30 -5.52 -22.83
N TRP A 316 -9.18 -4.76 -22.84
CA TRP A 316 -8.85 -3.78 -21.81
C TRP A 316 -9.06 -2.32 -22.22
N ILE A 317 -9.65 -2.07 -23.40
CA ILE A 317 -9.95 -0.72 -23.87
C ILE A 317 -10.79 0.07 -22.84
N MET A 318 -11.79 -0.58 -22.22
CA MET A 318 -12.62 0.05 -21.18
C MET A 318 -11.85 0.36 -19.89
N ALA A 319 -10.84 -0.45 -19.55
CA ALA A 319 -9.93 -0.10 -18.46
C ALA A 319 -9.14 1.19 -18.77
N GLY A 320 -8.74 1.37 -20.03
CA GLY A 320 -8.13 2.63 -20.50
C GLY A 320 -9.06 3.84 -20.30
N LYS A 321 -10.35 3.69 -20.62
CA LYS A 321 -11.36 4.74 -20.36
C LYS A 321 -11.51 5.06 -18.87
N MET A 322 -11.49 4.05 -17.99
CA MET A 322 -11.49 4.30 -16.54
C MET A 322 -10.20 4.95 -16.08
N ALA A 323 -9.05 4.57 -16.65
CA ALA A 323 -7.78 5.21 -16.35
C ALA A 323 -7.79 6.70 -16.73
N GLN A 324 -8.41 7.08 -17.85
CA GLN A 324 -8.61 8.49 -18.24
C GLN A 324 -9.39 9.26 -17.17
N CYS A 325 -10.45 8.69 -16.60
CA CYS A 325 -11.23 9.33 -15.53
C CYS A 325 -10.42 9.51 -14.24
N LEU A 326 -9.47 8.61 -13.94
CA LEU A 326 -8.78 8.54 -12.66
C LEU A 326 -7.38 9.16 -12.68
N VAL A 327 -6.75 9.34 -13.84
CA VAL A 327 -5.33 9.70 -13.97
C VAL A 327 -4.98 11.00 -13.23
N LEU A 328 -5.84 12.02 -13.29
CA LEU A 328 -5.60 13.30 -12.62
C LEU A 328 -5.58 13.15 -11.10
N TRP A 329 -6.45 12.31 -10.54
CA TRP A 329 -6.43 12.00 -9.13
C TRP A 329 -5.16 11.27 -8.72
N PHE A 330 -4.77 10.21 -9.43
CA PHE A 330 -3.53 9.47 -9.16
C PHE A 330 -2.29 10.34 -9.35
N PHE A 331 -2.31 11.26 -10.29
CA PHE A 331 -1.26 12.26 -10.46
C PHE A 331 -1.16 13.19 -9.24
N SER A 332 -2.29 13.69 -8.75
CA SER A 332 -2.30 14.51 -7.53
C SER A 332 -1.79 13.75 -6.30
N ILE A 333 -2.17 12.46 -6.15
CA ILE A 333 -1.63 11.59 -5.10
C ILE A 333 -0.11 11.44 -5.25
N ALA A 334 0.40 11.19 -6.46
CA ALA A 334 1.82 11.03 -6.70
C ALA A 334 2.63 12.22 -6.18
N ILE A 335 2.16 13.44 -6.46
CA ILE A 335 2.82 14.68 -6.07
C ILE A 335 2.72 14.94 -4.56
N ILE A 336 1.55 14.69 -3.95
CA ILE A 336 1.28 15.06 -2.57
C ILE A 336 1.82 14.05 -1.54
N THR A 337 1.84 12.77 -1.86
CA THR A 337 2.26 11.71 -0.93
C THR A 337 3.64 11.98 -0.28
N PRO A 338 4.70 12.37 -1.01
CA PRO A 338 6.00 12.63 -0.39
C PRO A 338 5.96 13.78 0.62
N VAL A 339 5.26 14.87 0.29
CA VAL A 339 5.20 16.06 1.17
C VAL A 339 4.21 15.87 2.32
N GLY A 340 3.25 14.95 2.18
CA GLY A 340 2.31 14.54 3.22
C GLY A 340 2.98 13.99 4.48
N LEU A 341 4.18 13.41 4.34
CA LEU A 341 5.00 12.93 5.46
C LEU A 341 5.37 14.03 6.47
N LEU A 342 5.20 15.32 6.11
CA LEU A 342 5.34 16.41 7.06
C LEU A 342 4.34 16.33 8.22
N LEU A 343 3.15 15.78 8.00
CA LEU A 343 2.15 15.59 9.05
C LEU A 343 2.65 14.63 10.12
N ASP A 344 3.34 13.55 9.72
CA ASP A 344 3.97 12.60 10.64
C ASP A 344 5.11 13.28 11.44
N ILE A 345 5.99 14.03 10.75
CA ILE A 345 7.09 14.77 11.38
C ILE A 345 6.55 15.78 12.40
N LYS A 346 5.48 16.50 12.06
CA LYS A 346 4.84 17.50 12.93
C LYS A 346 3.80 16.89 13.90
N GLN A 347 3.67 15.54 13.94
CA GLN A 347 2.77 14.79 14.82
C GLN A 347 1.30 15.21 14.74
N LYS A 348 0.80 15.58 13.57
CA LYS A 348 -0.57 16.04 13.33
C LYS A 348 -1.58 14.89 13.16
N LEU A 349 -1.45 13.80 13.92
CA LEU A 349 -2.28 12.59 13.80
C LEU A 349 -3.79 12.83 13.91
N ARG A 350 -4.22 13.76 14.79
CA ARG A 350 -5.67 14.08 14.94
C ARG A 350 -6.23 14.70 13.66
N PHE A 351 -5.47 15.58 13.02
CA PHE A 351 -5.85 16.16 11.73
C PHE A 351 -5.97 15.06 10.68
N GLU A 352 -5.03 14.14 10.64
CA GLU A 352 -5.00 13.03 9.67
C GLU A 352 -6.23 12.11 9.78
N VAL A 353 -6.65 11.77 11.02
CA VAL A 353 -7.89 11.01 11.26
C VAL A 353 -9.10 11.75 10.71
N GLY A 354 -9.26 13.04 11.05
CA GLY A 354 -10.37 13.85 10.54
C GLY A 354 -10.38 13.96 9.02
N TRP A 355 -9.19 14.14 8.42
CA TRP A 355 -8.99 14.20 6.98
C TRP A 355 -9.39 12.91 6.26
N ASN A 356 -8.91 11.78 6.74
CA ASN A 356 -9.24 10.46 6.19
C ASN A 356 -10.73 10.13 6.37
N THR A 357 -11.33 10.54 7.49
CA THR A 357 -12.77 10.35 7.73
C THR A 357 -13.60 11.19 6.76
N LEU A 358 -13.25 12.45 6.53
CA LEU A 358 -13.92 13.32 5.57
C LEU A 358 -13.81 12.74 4.15
N LEU A 359 -12.61 12.30 3.76
CA LEU A 359 -12.40 11.62 2.48
C LEU A 359 -13.26 10.37 2.32
N LEU A 360 -13.35 9.54 3.35
CA LEU A 360 -14.18 8.34 3.35
C LEU A 360 -15.66 8.70 3.12
N ILE A 361 -16.17 9.66 3.87
CA ILE A 361 -17.58 10.11 3.76
C ILE A 361 -17.86 10.62 2.34
N LEU A 362 -17.03 11.53 1.83
CA LEU A 362 -17.21 12.10 0.49
C LEU A 362 -17.18 11.03 -0.61
N ARG A 363 -16.26 10.07 -0.52
CA ARG A 363 -16.16 8.98 -1.50
C ARG A 363 -17.35 8.04 -1.44
N ILE A 364 -17.73 7.60 -0.24
CA ILE A 364 -18.89 6.71 -0.07
C ILE A 364 -20.16 7.40 -0.54
N SER A 365 -20.41 8.66 -0.17
CA SER A 365 -21.56 9.43 -0.62
C SER A 365 -21.59 9.53 -2.16
N SER A 366 -20.45 9.84 -2.79
CA SER A 366 -20.35 9.89 -4.25
C SER A 366 -20.69 8.53 -4.89
N ILE A 367 -20.15 7.42 -4.34
CA ILE A 367 -20.42 6.08 -4.87
C ILE A 367 -21.93 5.78 -4.83
N PHE A 368 -22.60 6.01 -3.70
CA PHE A 368 -24.03 5.73 -3.57
C PHE A 368 -24.89 6.62 -4.46
N ILE A 369 -24.59 7.93 -4.57
CA ILE A 369 -25.34 8.85 -5.44
C ILE A 369 -25.28 8.38 -6.89
N PHE A 370 -24.08 8.08 -7.41
CA PHE A 370 -23.92 7.68 -8.81
C PHE A 370 -24.28 6.22 -9.08
N ALA A 371 -24.28 5.35 -8.06
CA ALA A 371 -24.87 4.03 -8.14
C ALA A 371 -26.40 4.11 -8.38
N LEU A 372 -27.10 5.01 -7.69
CA LEU A 372 -28.54 5.24 -7.93
C LEU A 372 -28.82 5.78 -9.34
N LEU A 373 -27.90 6.58 -9.91
CA LEU A 373 -27.99 7.09 -11.28
C LEU A 373 -27.51 6.09 -12.34
N ASN A 374 -26.98 4.94 -11.91
CA ASN A 374 -26.38 3.89 -12.75
C ASN A 374 -25.29 4.42 -13.73
N ASP A 375 -24.52 5.43 -13.29
CA ASP A 375 -23.46 6.05 -14.09
C ASP A 375 -22.09 5.85 -13.44
N LEU A 376 -21.40 4.79 -13.88
CA LEU A 376 -20.05 4.43 -13.44
C LEU A 376 -19.00 5.51 -13.78
N TYR A 377 -19.06 6.06 -14.99
CA TYR A 377 -18.02 7.01 -15.42
C TYR A 377 -18.12 8.34 -14.69
N LEU A 378 -19.34 8.82 -14.47
CA LEU A 378 -19.57 10.03 -13.70
C LEU A 378 -19.16 9.81 -12.23
N MET A 379 -19.39 8.63 -11.67
CA MET A 379 -18.86 8.23 -10.35
C MET A 379 -17.34 8.35 -10.31
N LEU A 380 -16.62 7.78 -11.29
CA LEU A 380 -15.15 7.80 -11.32
C LEU A 380 -14.59 9.22 -11.48
N VAL A 381 -15.22 10.04 -12.33
CA VAL A 381 -14.86 11.47 -12.50
C VAL A 381 -15.07 12.24 -11.21
N THR A 382 -16.18 12.01 -10.51
CA THR A 382 -16.48 12.68 -9.23
C THR A 382 -15.52 12.24 -8.13
N LEU A 383 -15.18 10.95 -8.05
CA LEU A 383 -14.14 10.44 -7.15
C LEU A 383 -12.78 11.09 -7.44
N SER A 384 -12.48 11.28 -8.71
CA SER A 384 -11.25 11.97 -9.15
C SER A 384 -11.26 13.43 -8.72
N ALA A 385 -12.35 14.14 -8.95
CA ALA A 385 -12.52 15.54 -8.54
C ALA A 385 -12.40 15.73 -7.02
N ILE A 386 -13.08 14.88 -6.23
CA ILE A 386 -12.95 14.85 -4.76
C ILE A 386 -11.49 14.63 -4.37
N GLY A 387 -10.82 13.65 -4.98
CA GLY A 387 -9.42 13.35 -4.68
C GLY A 387 -8.48 14.51 -4.99
N ILE A 388 -8.63 15.16 -6.13
CA ILE A 388 -7.82 16.33 -6.53
C ILE A 388 -8.06 17.49 -5.56
N LEU A 389 -9.33 17.82 -5.28
CA LEU A 389 -9.68 18.91 -4.37
C LEU A 389 -9.08 18.69 -2.98
N MET A 390 -9.27 17.50 -2.42
CA MET A 390 -8.74 17.16 -1.11
C MET A 390 -7.21 17.19 -1.08
N ASN A 391 -6.53 16.70 -2.11
CA ASN A 391 -5.08 16.79 -2.20
C ASN A 391 -4.59 18.23 -2.34
N ALA A 392 -5.29 19.09 -3.08
CA ALA A 392 -4.98 20.52 -3.16
C ALA A 392 -5.15 21.23 -1.81
N LEU A 393 -6.23 20.94 -1.08
CA LEU A 393 -6.46 21.45 0.27
C LEU A 393 -5.41 20.95 1.26
N LEU A 394 -4.98 19.69 1.12
CA LEU A 394 -3.89 19.12 1.94
C LEU A 394 -2.58 19.84 1.69
N LEU A 395 -2.23 20.10 0.43
CA LEU A 395 -1.05 20.89 0.07
C LEU A 395 -1.11 22.30 0.66
N TYR A 396 -2.25 22.95 0.55
CA TYR A 396 -2.44 24.27 1.15
C TYR A 396 -2.21 24.25 2.66
N TYR A 397 -2.77 23.26 3.36
CA TYR A 397 -2.57 23.09 4.80
C TYR A 397 -1.11 22.83 5.16
N ILE A 398 -0.43 21.95 4.42
CA ILE A 398 1.01 21.66 4.59
C ILE A 398 1.86 22.93 4.41
N LEU A 399 1.56 23.74 3.38
CA LEU A 399 2.25 25.01 3.16
C LEU A 399 1.95 26.05 4.25
N LYS A 400 0.75 26.02 4.83
CA LYS A 400 0.41 26.88 5.99
C LYS A 400 1.20 26.49 7.23
N LEU A 401 1.38 25.19 7.50
CA LEU A 401 2.22 24.70 8.62
C LEU A 401 3.68 25.13 8.56
N THR A 402 4.18 25.53 7.38
CA THR A 402 5.52 26.07 7.20
C THR A 402 5.59 27.60 7.26
N ASN A 403 4.44 28.29 7.37
CA ASN A 403 4.37 29.75 7.56
C ASN A 403 4.30 30.17 9.02
N ASP A 404 3.74 29.31 9.88
CA ASP A 404 3.61 29.63 11.28
C ASP A 404 5.03 29.71 11.84
N HIS A 405 5.46 30.95 12.13
CA HIS A 405 6.66 31.20 12.92
C HIS A 405 6.46 30.46 14.25
N ALA A 406 7.45 29.65 14.62
CA ALA A 406 7.46 28.95 15.88
C ALA A 406 7.11 29.92 17.01
N ASP A 407 5.97 29.71 17.66
CA ASP A 407 5.75 30.08 19.06
C ASP A 407 6.34 28.98 19.95
#